data_d566f71ed808321413d09c25ef34d9dd
#
_entry.id   d566f71ed808321413d09c25ef34d9dd
#
_cell.length_a   1.000
_cell.length_b   1.000
_cell.length_c   1.000
_cell.angle_alpha   90.00
_cell.angle_beta   90.00
_cell.angle_gamma   90.00
#
_symmetry.space_group_name_H-M   'P 1'
#
loop_
_entity.id
_entity.type
_entity.pdbx_description
1 polymer ?
#
loop_
_entity_poly.entity_id
_entity_poly.type
_entity_poly.pdbx_seq_one_letter_code
_entity_poly.pdbx_strand_id
1 'polypeptide(L)'
;MYELNDVPGKGKGLVAAERIVKGTRLLSEAPVFRVSRDNSNIKILKAIVETELQRLTVGQKAAFFDLTNIYGDAHSNSLGIARTNALPLEGSNKASSGLFLEASRINHSCRHNAQNTWNENIGELTIHALRDIDAGQEITISYLAGTSDFVERQLRLKETFKFTCKCELCSLPLAKRQLSDDRLTKIQGIDNLIGSFLWNGGKPVVALNILRIMFDLFEEEGIWDGRIARAYKDAFEIAMGQNDSPRAQVFATRAGGQPYNNKVEVLRQPAFCTTARGVG
;
A
#
# COMPACT_ATOMS: atom_id res chain seq x y z
N MET A 1 -22.10 4.11 3.07
CA MET A 1 -20.97 3.34 2.50
C MET A 1 -20.23 2.53 3.57
N TYR A 2 -19.77 3.17 4.68
CA TYR A 2 -19.12 2.49 5.83
C TYR A 2 -19.51 3.15 7.15
N GLU A 3 -19.25 2.43 8.24
CA GLU A 3 -19.52 2.84 9.61
C GLU A 3 -18.32 2.54 10.50
N LEU A 4 -18.17 3.33 11.58
CA LEU A 4 -17.17 3.08 12.62
C LEU A 4 -17.74 2.10 13.64
N ASN A 5 -17.22 0.89 13.68
CA ASN A 5 -17.70 -0.18 14.55
C ASN A 5 -16.58 -0.77 15.42
N ASP A 6 -16.93 -1.41 16.51
CA ASP A 6 -15.99 -2.22 17.28
C ASP A 6 -15.65 -3.51 16.50
N VAL A 7 -14.35 -3.72 16.25
CA VAL A 7 -13.84 -4.90 15.56
C VAL A 7 -13.16 -5.82 16.56
N PRO A 8 -13.61 -7.08 16.70
CA PRO A 8 -13.08 -8.01 17.69
C PRO A 8 -11.55 -8.13 17.64
N GLY A 9 -10.89 -7.81 18.76
CA GLY A 9 -9.44 -7.88 18.90
C GLY A 9 -8.63 -6.80 18.21
N LYS A 10 -9.29 -5.77 17.63
CA LYS A 10 -8.62 -4.65 16.94
C LYS A 10 -9.06 -3.27 17.42
N GLY A 11 -10.04 -3.19 18.34
CA GLY A 11 -10.67 -1.96 18.74
C GLY A 11 -11.62 -1.42 17.66
N LYS A 12 -11.71 -0.11 17.49
CA LYS A 12 -12.56 0.51 16.48
C LYS A 12 -11.97 0.35 15.07
N GLY A 13 -12.83 0.14 14.08
CA GLY A 13 -12.46 0.02 12.67
C GLY A 13 -13.59 0.45 11.73
N LEU A 14 -13.28 0.69 10.46
CA LEU A 14 -14.28 1.00 9.45
C LEU A 14 -14.83 -0.30 8.86
N VAL A 15 -16.14 -0.44 8.85
CA VAL A 15 -16.88 -1.61 8.35
C VAL A 15 -17.81 -1.17 7.23
N ALA A 16 -17.83 -1.88 6.11
CA ALA A 16 -18.70 -1.60 4.99
C ALA A 16 -20.18 -1.76 5.40
N ALA A 17 -20.97 -0.70 5.30
CA ALA A 17 -22.41 -0.73 5.58
C ALA A 17 -23.24 -1.33 4.42
N GLU A 18 -22.67 -1.34 3.22
CA GLU A 18 -23.23 -1.88 2.00
C GLU A 18 -22.12 -2.45 1.12
N ARG A 19 -22.45 -3.20 0.08
CA ARG A 19 -21.44 -3.69 -0.87
C ARG A 19 -20.74 -2.54 -1.58
N ILE A 20 -19.42 -2.55 -1.54
CA ILE A 20 -18.54 -1.56 -2.18
C ILE A 20 -17.82 -2.24 -3.34
N VAL A 21 -17.94 -1.70 -4.55
CA VAL A 21 -17.28 -2.27 -5.73
C VAL A 21 -15.82 -1.82 -5.82
N LYS A 22 -14.98 -2.66 -6.41
CA LYS A 22 -13.57 -2.36 -6.70
C LYS A 22 -13.42 -1.01 -7.40
N GLY A 23 -12.41 -0.23 -6.97
CA GLY A 23 -12.09 1.10 -7.52
C GLY A 23 -12.90 2.24 -6.90
N THR A 24 -13.90 1.96 -6.09
CA THR A 24 -14.65 3.00 -5.37
C THR A 24 -13.73 3.78 -4.46
N ARG A 25 -13.78 5.12 -4.53
CA ARG A 25 -13.13 5.98 -3.55
C ARG A 25 -13.96 6.02 -2.28
N LEU A 26 -13.40 5.44 -1.21
CA LEU A 26 -14.04 5.32 0.09
C LEU A 26 -13.97 6.63 0.87
N LEU A 27 -12.77 7.27 0.82
CA LEU A 27 -12.47 8.44 1.62
C LEU A 27 -11.53 9.36 0.85
N SER A 28 -11.66 10.66 1.05
CA SER A 28 -10.72 11.71 0.68
C SER A 28 -10.66 12.67 1.86
N GLU A 29 -9.50 12.78 2.51
CA GLU A 29 -9.36 13.50 3.78
C GLU A 29 -8.07 14.32 3.81
N ALA A 30 -8.19 15.62 4.13
CA ALA A 30 -7.03 16.46 4.42
C ALA A 30 -6.52 16.17 5.85
N PRO A 31 -5.20 16.16 6.09
CA PRO A 31 -4.68 15.96 7.43
C PRO A 31 -5.06 17.13 8.34
N VAL A 32 -5.50 16.84 9.56
CA VAL A 32 -5.78 17.90 10.55
C VAL A 32 -4.51 18.63 10.98
N PHE A 33 -3.35 17.94 10.93
CA PHE A 33 -2.02 18.52 11.00
C PHE A 33 -0.96 17.56 10.44
N ARG A 34 0.23 18.08 10.20
CA ARG A 34 1.38 17.29 9.71
C ARG A 34 2.47 17.22 10.76
N VAL A 35 3.18 16.09 10.80
CA VAL A 35 4.31 15.85 11.68
C VAL A 35 5.51 15.44 10.84
N SER A 36 6.68 16.07 11.07
CA SER A 36 7.91 15.66 10.41
C SER A 36 8.38 14.30 10.95
N ARG A 37 8.76 13.39 10.05
CA ARG A 37 9.34 12.09 10.40
C ARG A 37 10.83 12.18 10.72
N ASP A 38 11.50 13.24 10.28
CA ASP A 38 12.95 13.45 10.47
C ASP A 38 13.30 13.94 11.87
N ASN A 39 12.31 14.37 12.64
CA ASN A 39 12.55 14.88 13.98
C ASN A 39 12.48 13.74 15.00
N SER A 40 13.63 13.32 15.51
CA SER A 40 13.76 12.32 16.57
C SER A 40 13.64 12.89 18.00
N ASN A 41 13.63 14.22 18.15
CA ASN A 41 13.55 14.85 19.46
C ASN A 41 12.11 14.83 20.00
N ILE A 42 11.87 13.97 20.97
CA ILE A 42 10.54 13.76 21.58
C ILE A 42 9.96 15.04 22.20
N LYS A 43 10.80 15.90 22.79
CA LYS A 43 10.33 17.17 23.40
C LYS A 43 9.80 18.13 22.32
N ILE A 44 10.53 18.25 21.21
CA ILE A 44 10.13 19.08 20.07
C ILE A 44 8.86 18.53 19.44
N LEU A 45 8.79 17.20 19.18
CA LEU A 45 7.60 16.58 18.63
C LEU A 45 6.37 16.79 19.52
N LYS A 46 6.52 16.65 20.84
CA LYS A 46 5.45 16.92 21.79
C LYS A 46 4.94 18.35 21.67
N ALA A 47 5.85 19.34 21.68
CA ALA A 47 5.49 20.75 21.56
C ALA A 47 4.77 21.07 20.24
N ILE A 48 5.22 20.48 19.12
CA ILE A 48 4.54 20.59 17.82
C ILE A 48 3.11 20.06 17.91
N VAL A 49 2.93 18.81 18.39
CA VAL A 49 1.61 18.20 18.51
C VAL A 49 0.67 19.01 19.41
N GLU A 50 1.17 19.48 20.55
CA GLU A 50 0.38 20.31 21.49
C GLU A 50 -0.04 21.64 20.86
N THR A 51 0.86 22.27 20.08
CA THR A 51 0.56 23.50 19.35
C THR A 51 -0.51 23.27 18.28
N GLU A 52 -0.39 22.20 17.50
CA GLU A 52 -1.38 21.88 16.47
C GLU A 52 -2.76 21.52 17.07
N LEU A 53 -2.75 20.80 18.18
CA LEU A 53 -4.00 20.50 18.90
C LEU A 53 -4.75 21.75 19.37
N GLN A 54 -4.04 22.85 19.73
CA GLN A 54 -4.70 24.10 20.11
C GLN A 54 -5.52 24.71 18.96
N ARG A 55 -5.12 24.47 17.70
CA ARG A 55 -5.78 24.97 16.49
C ARG A 55 -7.03 24.20 16.11
N LEU A 56 -7.19 22.98 16.64
CA LEU A 56 -8.33 22.10 16.33
C LEU A 56 -9.61 22.61 17.00
N THR A 57 -10.73 22.39 16.33
CA THR A 57 -12.07 22.60 16.93
C THR A 57 -12.31 21.61 18.08
N VAL A 58 -13.33 21.88 18.91
CA VAL A 58 -13.72 21.00 20.02
C VAL A 58 -14.04 19.58 19.53
N GLY A 59 -14.78 19.46 18.42
CA GLY A 59 -15.11 18.17 17.83
C GLY A 59 -13.89 17.41 17.29
N GLN A 60 -12.95 18.10 16.63
CA GLN A 60 -11.70 17.49 16.14
C GLN A 60 -10.82 17.02 17.31
N LYS A 61 -10.73 17.79 18.40
CA LYS A 61 -10.01 17.37 19.61
C LYS A 61 -10.62 16.11 20.22
N ALA A 62 -11.95 16.06 20.34
CA ALA A 62 -12.63 14.88 20.83
C ALA A 62 -12.36 13.66 19.96
N ALA A 63 -12.45 13.79 18.62
CA ALA A 63 -12.14 12.73 17.68
C ALA A 63 -10.66 12.29 17.73
N PHE A 64 -9.73 13.23 17.92
CA PHE A 64 -8.32 12.94 18.11
C PHE A 64 -8.07 12.12 19.38
N PHE A 65 -8.61 12.54 20.52
CA PHE A 65 -8.40 11.83 21.80
C PHE A 65 -9.15 10.48 21.89
N ASP A 66 -10.06 10.20 20.95
CA ASP A 66 -10.70 8.90 20.79
C ASP A 66 -9.88 7.93 19.91
N LEU A 67 -8.73 8.38 19.32
CA LEU A 67 -7.81 7.54 18.59
C LEU A 67 -6.94 6.69 19.55
N THR A 68 -6.46 5.56 19.05
CA THR A 68 -5.63 4.62 19.82
C THR A 68 -4.27 5.22 20.18
N ASN A 69 -3.80 4.95 21.40
CA ASN A 69 -2.44 5.22 21.87
C ASN A 69 -1.75 3.90 22.27
N ILE A 70 -0.83 3.40 21.41
CA ILE A 70 -0.07 2.16 21.70
C ILE A 70 1.12 2.38 22.63
N TYR A 71 1.50 3.62 22.93
CA TYR A 71 2.65 3.96 23.76
C TYR A 71 2.29 4.07 25.24
N GLY A 72 0.99 4.13 25.58
CA GLY A 72 0.54 4.27 26.97
C GLY A 72 1.24 5.44 27.66
N ASP A 73 1.76 5.20 28.85
CA ASP A 73 2.42 6.21 29.70
C ASP A 73 3.86 6.54 29.28
N ALA A 74 4.44 5.81 28.30
CA ALA A 74 5.79 6.07 27.80
C ALA A 74 5.95 7.44 27.11
N HIS A 75 4.81 8.04 26.68
CA HIS A 75 4.71 9.35 26.07
C HIS A 75 3.57 10.14 26.70
N SER A 76 3.55 11.48 26.51
CA SER A 76 2.30 12.21 26.75
C SER A 76 1.19 11.65 25.86
N ASN A 77 -0.05 11.61 26.36
CA ASN A 77 -1.16 11.00 25.63
C ASN A 77 -1.31 11.57 24.21
N SER A 78 -1.19 12.89 24.05
CA SER A 78 -1.25 13.57 22.75
C SER A 78 -0.15 13.10 21.78
N LEU A 79 1.10 13.02 22.24
CA LEU A 79 2.21 12.54 21.40
C LEU A 79 2.07 11.05 21.07
N GLY A 80 1.64 10.24 22.04
CA GLY A 80 1.42 8.80 21.84
C GLY A 80 0.35 8.54 20.79
N ILE A 81 -0.78 9.25 20.85
CA ILE A 81 -1.84 9.20 19.84
C ILE A 81 -1.31 9.62 18.46
N ALA A 82 -0.63 10.78 18.37
CA ALA A 82 -0.11 11.28 17.10
C ALA A 82 0.87 10.29 16.45
N ARG A 83 1.80 9.71 17.22
CA ARG A 83 2.75 8.70 16.72
C ARG A 83 2.12 7.38 16.34
N THR A 84 1.02 6.99 16.99
CA THR A 84 0.30 5.75 16.68
C THR A 84 -0.43 5.87 15.34
N ASN A 85 -1.04 7.04 15.06
CA ASN A 85 -2.06 7.17 14.03
C ASN A 85 -1.62 7.99 12.81
N ALA A 86 -0.44 8.63 12.83
CA ALA A 86 0.02 9.41 11.70
C ALA A 86 0.38 8.53 10.50
N LEU A 87 -0.21 8.80 9.34
CA LEU A 87 0.00 8.08 8.08
C LEU A 87 1.06 8.79 7.23
N PRO A 88 1.93 8.04 6.52
CA PRO A 88 2.94 8.63 5.63
C PRO A 88 2.30 9.45 4.51
N LEU A 89 2.90 10.62 4.21
CA LEU A 89 2.59 11.42 3.04
C LEU A 89 3.69 11.17 2.00
N GLU A 90 3.48 10.17 1.14
CA GLU A 90 4.43 9.80 0.10
C GLU A 90 4.45 10.85 -1.02
N GLY A 91 5.63 11.14 -1.58
CA GLY A 91 5.79 12.10 -2.69
C GLY A 91 6.16 13.51 -2.25
N SER A 92 6.05 13.89 -0.97
CA SER A 92 6.58 15.16 -0.50
C SER A 92 8.11 15.10 -0.40
N ASN A 93 8.80 16.16 -0.82
CA ASN A 93 10.28 16.29 -0.72
C ASN A 93 10.81 16.26 0.73
N LYS A 94 9.93 16.13 1.72
CA LYS A 94 10.27 16.01 3.15
C LYS A 94 9.52 14.82 3.71
N ALA A 95 10.23 13.93 4.39
CA ALA A 95 9.62 12.82 5.11
C ALA A 95 8.60 13.37 6.13
N SER A 96 7.33 13.37 5.76
CA SER A 96 6.23 13.89 6.58
C SER A 96 5.12 12.86 6.73
N SER A 97 4.39 12.95 7.82
CA SER A 97 3.18 12.19 8.09
C SER A 97 2.03 13.14 8.38
N GLY A 98 0.83 12.76 7.98
CA GLY A 98 -0.40 13.47 8.30
C GLY A 98 -1.19 12.74 9.38
N LEU A 99 -1.83 13.48 10.27
CA LEU A 99 -2.85 12.93 11.15
C LEU A 99 -4.23 13.13 10.52
N PHE A 100 -4.98 12.04 10.45
CA PHE A 100 -6.31 11.95 9.87
C PHE A 100 -7.27 11.41 10.92
N LEU A 101 -8.46 12.01 11.05
CA LEU A 101 -9.40 11.60 12.09
C LEU A 101 -10.22 10.36 11.70
N GLU A 102 -10.39 10.15 10.40
CA GLU A 102 -11.16 9.04 9.84
C GLU A 102 -10.25 7.96 9.21
N ALA A 103 -9.32 8.33 8.34
CA ALA A 103 -8.40 7.37 7.73
C ALA A 103 -7.53 6.61 8.76
N SER A 104 -7.19 7.26 9.88
CA SER A 104 -6.43 6.64 10.97
C SER A 104 -7.21 5.54 11.72
N ARG A 105 -8.52 5.41 11.47
CA ARG A 105 -9.36 4.35 12.06
C ARG A 105 -9.36 3.06 11.24
N ILE A 106 -8.73 3.07 10.06
CA ILE A 106 -8.65 1.88 9.21
C ILE A 106 -7.60 0.93 9.76
N ASN A 107 -8.02 -0.27 10.14
CA ASN A 107 -7.14 -1.29 10.68
C ASN A 107 -6.29 -1.99 9.62
N HIS A 108 -5.32 -2.76 10.09
CA HIS A 108 -4.42 -3.54 9.27
C HIS A 108 -4.98 -4.89 8.86
N SER A 109 -4.66 -5.28 7.60
CA SER A 109 -4.64 -6.67 7.16
C SER A 109 -3.46 -6.89 6.20
N CYS A 110 -2.79 -8.04 6.32
CA CYS A 110 -1.73 -8.42 5.37
C CYS A 110 -2.29 -8.70 3.96
N ARG A 111 -3.58 -9.09 3.86
CA ARG A 111 -4.40 -9.13 2.63
C ARG A 111 -5.48 -8.05 2.71
N HIS A 112 -5.05 -6.81 2.68
CA HIS A 112 -5.91 -5.64 2.75
C HIS A 112 -6.84 -5.53 1.53
N ASN A 113 -7.95 -4.84 1.70
CA ASN A 113 -8.96 -4.64 0.65
C ASN A 113 -9.10 -3.18 0.21
N ALA A 114 -8.34 -2.28 0.80
CA ALA A 114 -8.29 -0.87 0.42
C ALA A 114 -6.84 -0.36 0.38
N GLN A 115 -6.57 0.65 -0.43
CA GLN A 115 -5.26 1.30 -0.57
C GLN A 115 -5.37 2.76 -0.22
N ASN A 116 -4.51 3.23 0.65
CA ASN A 116 -4.31 4.64 0.93
C ASN A 116 -3.24 5.23 0.00
N THR A 117 -3.50 6.42 -0.53
CA THR A 117 -2.58 7.13 -1.41
C THR A 117 -2.65 8.62 -1.10
N TRP A 118 -1.50 9.24 -0.83
CA TRP A 118 -1.41 10.69 -0.74
C TRP A 118 -1.52 11.30 -2.12
N ASN A 119 -2.42 12.26 -2.30
CA ASN A 119 -2.59 13.02 -3.54
C ASN A 119 -2.11 14.45 -3.32
N GLU A 120 -0.88 14.72 -3.76
CA GLU A 120 -0.25 16.04 -3.61
C GLU A 120 -1.05 17.16 -4.30
N ASN A 121 -1.72 16.86 -5.43
CA ASN A 121 -2.44 17.86 -6.22
C ASN A 121 -3.66 18.45 -5.48
N ILE A 122 -4.29 17.65 -4.63
CA ILE A 122 -5.46 18.07 -3.85
C ILE A 122 -5.14 18.24 -2.37
N GLY A 123 -3.94 17.84 -1.91
CA GLY A 123 -3.53 17.91 -0.52
C GLY A 123 -4.29 16.97 0.41
N GLU A 124 -4.80 15.85 -0.10
CA GLU A 124 -5.63 14.89 0.64
C GLU A 124 -5.11 13.45 0.52
N LEU A 125 -5.36 12.67 1.57
CA LEU A 125 -5.21 11.22 1.54
C LEU A 125 -6.47 10.61 0.95
N THR A 126 -6.33 9.84 -0.13
CA THR A 126 -7.45 9.12 -0.74
C THR A 126 -7.37 7.63 -0.42
N ILE A 127 -8.49 7.02 -0.14
CA ILE A 127 -8.62 5.58 0.11
C ILE A 127 -9.52 4.97 -0.97
N HIS A 128 -9.04 3.95 -1.66
CA HIS A 128 -9.78 3.26 -2.72
C HIS A 128 -9.90 1.76 -2.44
N ALA A 129 -11.05 1.19 -2.75
CA ALA A 129 -11.26 -0.25 -2.70
C ALA A 129 -10.42 -0.96 -3.76
N LEU A 130 -9.60 -1.94 -3.35
CA LEU A 130 -8.75 -2.75 -4.24
C LEU A 130 -9.51 -3.93 -4.85
N ARG A 131 -10.57 -4.35 -4.22
CA ARG A 131 -11.48 -5.43 -4.60
C ARG A 131 -12.89 -5.11 -4.12
N ASP A 132 -13.86 -5.89 -4.53
CA ASP A 132 -15.19 -5.80 -3.94
C ASP A 132 -15.12 -6.09 -2.44
N ILE A 133 -15.85 -5.32 -1.65
CA ILE A 133 -15.96 -5.42 -0.20
C ILE A 133 -17.45 -5.61 0.10
N ASP A 134 -17.81 -6.75 0.70
CA ASP A 134 -19.20 -7.04 1.02
C ASP A 134 -19.67 -6.26 2.26
N ALA A 135 -20.97 -6.04 2.38
CA ALA A 135 -21.57 -5.46 3.58
C ALA A 135 -21.16 -6.28 4.83
N GLY A 136 -20.80 -5.60 5.89
CA GLY A 136 -20.29 -6.20 7.13
C GLY A 136 -18.80 -6.57 7.13
N GLN A 137 -18.09 -6.46 6.00
CA GLN A 137 -16.64 -6.65 5.98
C GLN A 137 -15.90 -5.42 6.49
N GLU A 138 -14.85 -5.65 7.25
CA GLU A 138 -13.93 -4.60 7.69
C GLU A 138 -13.13 -4.05 6.50
N ILE A 139 -13.05 -2.73 6.38
CA ILE A 139 -12.16 -2.03 5.45
C ILE A 139 -10.77 -2.00 6.06
N THR A 140 -9.76 -2.48 5.34
CA THR A 140 -8.40 -2.63 5.86
C THR A 140 -7.36 -2.13 4.87
N ILE A 141 -6.27 -1.56 5.40
CA ILE A 141 -5.07 -1.18 4.64
C ILE A 141 -3.85 -1.98 5.13
N SER A 142 -2.73 -1.92 4.42
CA SER A 142 -1.48 -2.46 4.94
C SER A 142 -0.73 -1.40 5.74
N TYR A 143 -0.27 -1.76 6.95
CA TYR A 143 0.65 -0.95 7.74
C TYR A 143 2.12 -1.26 7.39
N LEU A 144 2.34 -2.33 6.62
CA LEU A 144 3.65 -2.80 6.23
C LEU A 144 3.98 -2.32 4.81
N ALA A 145 5.19 -1.80 4.64
CA ALA A 145 5.76 -1.56 3.33
C ALA A 145 6.43 -2.84 2.81
N GLY A 146 6.24 -3.10 1.51
CA GLY A 146 6.90 -4.22 0.83
C GLY A 146 6.23 -5.58 1.07
N THR A 147 6.99 -6.62 0.76
CA THR A 147 6.57 -8.02 0.82
C THR A 147 7.50 -8.76 1.77
N SER A 148 6.94 -9.50 2.71
CA SER A 148 7.71 -10.27 3.69
C SER A 148 6.97 -11.55 4.09
N ASP A 149 7.72 -12.52 4.62
CA ASP A 149 7.17 -13.75 5.16
C ASP A 149 6.38 -13.52 6.46
N PHE A 150 5.75 -14.57 6.96
CA PHE A 150 4.95 -14.51 8.19
C PHE A 150 5.77 -14.04 9.41
N VAL A 151 6.99 -14.53 9.57
CA VAL A 151 7.82 -14.24 10.75
C VAL A 151 8.18 -12.74 10.75
N GLU A 152 8.63 -12.22 9.64
CA GLU A 152 8.99 -10.82 9.50
C GLU A 152 7.76 -9.91 9.67
N ARG A 153 6.61 -10.26 9.07
CA ARG A 153 5.36 -9.51 9.26
C ARG A 153 4.96 -9.42 10.72
N GLN A 154 4.96 -10.56 11.44
CA GLN A 154 4.61 -10.58 12.87
C GLN A 154 5.60 -9.79 13.71
N LEU A 155 6.90 -9.90 13.43
CA LEU A 155 7.94 -9.16 14.14
C LEU A 155 7.72 -7.64 13.98
N ARG A 156 7.60 -7.16 12.74
CA ARG A 156 7.39 -5.74 12.45
C ARG A 156 6.11 -5.19 13.07
N LEU A 157 4.99 -5.94 12.98
CA LEU A 157 3.71 -5.51 13.57
C LEU A 157 3.79 -5.47 15.09
N LYS A 158 4.45 -6.45 15.74
CA LYS A 158 4.63 -6.47 17.17
C LYS A 158 5.56 -5.38 17.67
N GLU A 159 6.67 -5.12 16.98
CA GLU A 159 7.64 -4.13 17.40
C GLU A 159 7.15 -2.69 17.16
N THR A 160 6.56 -2.44 15.98
CA THR A 160 6.16 -1.09 15.59
C THR A 160 4.77 -0.72 16.08
N PHE A 161 3.80 -1.64 15.94
CA PHE A 161 2.38 -1.37 16.20
C PHE A 161 1.84 -2.09 17.44
N LYS A 162 2.67 -2.86 18.16
CA LYS A 162 2.37 -3.51 19.45
C LYS A 162 1.23 -4.53 19.40
N PHE A 163 0.96 -5.17 18.24
CA PHE A 163 -0.03 -6.23 18.14
C PHE A 163 0.49 -7.43 17.35
N THR A 164 -0.15 -8.59 17.58
CA THR A 164 0.04 -9.82 16.78
C THR A 164 -1.08 -9.93 15.77
N CYS A 165 -0.74 -9.96 14.48
CA CYS A 165 -1.74 -10.01 13.42
C CYS A 165 -2.42 -11.37 13.34
N LYS A 166 -3.76 -11.36 13.32
CA LYS A 166 -4.63 -12.54 13.14
C LYS A 166 -5.51 -12.41 11.89
N CYS A 167 -5.06 -11.66 10.87
CA CYS A 167 -5.80 -11.56 9.60
C CYS A 167 -5.87 -12.93 8.90
N GLU A 168 -6.71 -13.01 7.86
CA GLU A 168 -6.90 -14.22 7.06
C GLU A 168 -5.58 -14.90 6.67
N LEU A 169 -4.63 -14.13 6.11
CA LEU A 169 -3.32 -14.65 5.71
C LEU A 169 -2.51 -15.21 6.89
N CYS A 170 -2.47 -14.47 8.00
CA CYS A 170 -1.69 -14.89 9.18
C CYS A 170 -2.31 -16.07 9.92
N SER A 171 -3.60 -16.30 9.75
CA SER A 171 -4.36 -17.42 10.37
C SER A 171 -4.47 -18.66 9.49
N LEU A 172 -3.85 -18.65 8.29
CA LEU A 172 -3.81 -19.85 7.44
C LEU A 172 -3.16 -21.05 8.17
N PRO A 173 -3.62 -22.27 7.91
CA PRO A 173 -2.91 -23.48 8.31
C PRO A 173 -1.45 -23.45 7.84
N LEU A 174 -0.55 -24.04 8.63
CA LEU A 174 0.91 -23.94 8.41
C LEU A 174 1.34 -24.21 6.97
N ALA A 175 0.89 -25.30 6.37
CA ALA A 175 1.25 -25.65 5.00
C ALA A 175 0.81 -24.61 3.97
N LYS A 176 -0.42 -24.08 4.09
CA LYS A 176 -0.92 -23.01 3.20
C LYS A 176 -0.18 -21.71 3.41
N ARG A 177 0.17 -21.39 4.65
CA ARG A 177 0.93 -20.20 5.00
C ARG A 177 2.36 -20.26 4.44
N GLN A 178 3.03 -21.42 4.53
CA GLN A 178 4.36 -21.63 3.93
C GLN A 178 4.33 -21.42 2.41
N LEU A 179 3.34 -21.99 1.70
CA LEU A 179 3.19 -21.75 0.25
C LEU A 179 2.97 -20.27 -0.09
N SER A 180 2.23 -19.54 0.75
CA SER A 180 2.07 -18.09 0.60
C SER A 180 3.40 -17.36 0.85
N ASP A 181 4.11 -17.69 1.92
CA ASP A 181 5.39 -17.07 2.26
C ASP A 181 6.45 -17.33 1.17
N ASP A 182 6.46 -18.53 0.57
CA ASP A 182 7.33 -18.86 -0.58
C ASP A 182 7.02 -17.96 -1.80
N ARG A 183 5.72 -17.74 -2.10
CA ARG A 183 5.31 -16.84 -3.18
C ARG A 183 5.70 -15.39 -2.91
N LEU A 184 5.47 -14.91 -1.69
CA LEU A 184 5.82 -13.56 -1.26
C LEU A 184 7.33 -13.31 -1.34
N THR A 185 8.13 -14.28 -0.88
CA THR A 185 9.60 -14.24 -0.98
C THR A 185 10.06 -14.21 -2.45
N LYS A 186 9.41 -15.00 -3.31
CA LYS A 186 9.69 -15.02 -4.74
C LYS A 186 9.35 -13.69 -5.43
N ILE A 187 8.21 -13.09 -5.06
CA ILE A 187 7.81 -11.75 -5.53
C ILE A 187 8.87 -10.71 -5.14
N GLN A 188 9.34 -10.72 -3.89
CA GLN A 188 10.38 -9.79 -3.44
C GLN A 188 11.71 -10.02 -4.18
N GLY A 189 12.10 -11.29 -4.41
CA GLY A 189 13.27 -11.63 -5.18
C GLY A 189 13.20 -11.12 -6.63
N ILE A 190 12.04 -11.27 -7.26
CA ILE A 190 11.80 -10.74 -8.62
C ILE A 190 11.85 -9.21 -8.62
N ASP A 191 11.23 -8.54 -7.66
CA ASP A 191 11.25 -7.08 -7.55
C ASP A 191 12.68 -6.53 -7.46
N ASN A 192 13.52 -7.13 -6.63
CA ASN A 192 14.93 -6.78 -6.51
C ASN A 192 15.71 -7.03 -7.81
N LEU A 193 15.41 -8.14 -8.51
CA LEU A 193 16.06 -8.49 -9.76
C LEU A 193 15.70 -7.51 -10.88
N ILE A 194 14.43 -7.12 -10.99
CA ILE A 194 13.96 -6.12 -11.96
C ILE A 194 14.55 -4.75 -11.65
N GLY A 195 14.60 -4.32 -10.40
CA GLY A 195 15.27 -3.08 -10.00
C GLY A 195 16.76 -3.07 -10.40
N SER A 196 17.47 -4.18 -10.17
CA SER A 196 18.86 -4.32 -10.60
C SER A 196 19.01 -4.30 -12.13
N PHE A 197 18.08 -4.94 -12.85
CA PHE A 197 18.06 -4.92 -14.32
C PHE A 197 17.89 -3.50 -14.88
N LEU A 198 16.96 -2.74 -14.35
CA LEU A 198 16.70 -1.35 -14.79
C LEU A 198 17.91 -0.45 -14.55
N TRP A 199 18.66 -0.70 -13.47
CA TRP A 199 19.85 0.07 -13.11
C TRP A 199 21.10 -0.33 -13.91
N ASN A 200 21.36 -1.63 -14.07
CA ASN A 200 22.61 -2.16 -14.64
C ASN A 200 22.49 -2.63 -16.09
N GLY A 201 21.27 -2.67 -16.63
CA GLY A 201 20.99 -3.27 -17.94
C GLY A 201 20.93 -4.80 -17.90
N GLY A 202 20.51 -5.40 -19.00
CA GLY A 202 20.39 -6.86 -19.14
C GLY A 202 19.64 -7.24 -20.42
N LYS A 203 19.13 -8.50 -20.48
CA LYS A 203 18.35 -9.00 -21.62
C LYS A 203 16.85 -8.68 -21.41
N PRO A 204 16.26 -7.74 -22.16
CA PRO A 204 14.89 -7.27 -21.98
C PRO A 204 13.83 -8.36 -22.02
N VAL A 205 13.98 -9.32 -22.93
CA VAL A 205 13.07 -10.47 -23.04
C VAL A 205 13.05 -11.31 -21.76
N VAL A 206 14.21 -11.47 -21.11
CA VAL A 206 14.31 -12.17 -19.83
C VAL A 206 13.59 -11.40 -18.73
N ALA A 207 13.80 -10.08 -18.65
CA ALA A 207 13.15 -9.23 -17.66
C ALA A 207 11.62 -9.22 -17.82
N LEU A 208 11.09 -9.10 -19.05
CA LEU A 208 9.64 -9.17 -19.31
C LEU A 208 9.05 -10.55 -18.97
N ASN A 209 9.78 -11.64 -19.21
CA ASN A 209 9.35 -12.99 -18.79
C ASN A 209 9.31 -13.13 -17.26
N ILE A 210 10.27 -12.55 -16.55
CA ILE A 210 10.33 -12.55 -15.09
C ILE A 210 9.15 -11.73 -14.53
N LEU A 211 8.86 -10.56 -15.11
CA LEU A 211 7.67 -9.77 -14.74
C LEU A 211 6.36 -10.53 -14.98
N ARG A 212 6.26 -11.33 -16.05
CA ARG A 212 5.08 -12.20 -16.25
C ARG A 212 4.90 -13.17 -15.09
N ILE A 213 5.98 -13.84 -14.66
CA ILE A 213 5.93 -14.72 -13.49
C ILE A 213 5.49 -13.96 -12.23
N MET A 214 5.95 -12.71 -12.07
CA MET A 214 5.53 -11.87 -10.95
C MET A 214 4.03 -11.55 -10.98
N PHE A 215 3.45 -11.27 -12.15
CA PHE A 215 2.00 -11.07 -12.29
C PHE A 215 1.20 -12.34 -11.97
N ASP A 216 1.66 -13.51 -12.42
CA ASP A 216 1.04 -14.79 -12.10
C ASP A 216 1.04 -15.01 -10.56
N LEU A 217 2.16 -14.72 -9.88
CA LEU A 217 2.28 -14.79 -8.43
C LEU A 217 1.40 -13.75 -7.70
N PHE A 218 1.23 -12.55 -8.22
CA PHE A 218 0.29 -11.56 -7.66
C PHE A 218 -1.13 -12.09 -7.69
N GLU A 219 -1.53 -12.73 -8.77
CA GLU A 219 -2.87 -13.32 -8.91
C GLU A 219 -3.09 -14.45 -7.92
N GLU A 220 -2.15 -15.42 -7.84
CA GLU A 220 -2.21 -16.54 -6.91
C GLU A 220 -2.25 -16.09 -5.45
N GLU A 221 -1.56 -14.99 -5.10
CA GLU A 221 -1.50 -14.45 -3.74
C GLU A 221 -2.64 -13.48 -3.42
N GLY A 222 -3.43 -13.09 -4.42
CA GLY A 222 -4.53 -12.11 -4.26
C GLY A 222 -4.02 -10.69 -3.99
N ILE A 223 -2.91 -10.32 -4.62
CA ILE A 223 -2.31 -8.97 -4.53
C ILE A 223 -2.94 -8.08 -5.59
N TRP A 224 -3.58 -6.99 -5.15
CA TRP A 224 -4.30 -6.05 -6.04
C TRP A 224 -3.90 -4.59 -5.80
N ASP A 225 -2.81 -4.32 -5.09
CA ASP A 225 -2.38 -3.01 -4.65
C ASP A 225 -1.36 -2.35 -5.61
N GLY A 226 -0.74 -1.24 -5.17
CA GLY A 226 0.18 -0.44 -5.96
C GLY A 226 1.39 -1.19 -6.53
N ARG A 227 1.71 -2.40 -6.02
CA ARG A 227 2.77 -3.27 -6.58
C ARG A 227 2.50 -3.65 -8.02
N ILE A 228 1.21 -3.81 -8.40
CA ILE A 228 0.84 -4.11 -9.79
C ILE A 228 1.15 -2.93 -10.72
N ALA A 229 0.76 -1.71 -10.31
CA ALA A 229 1.03 -0.51 -11.09
C ALA A 229 2.54 -0.29 -11.26
N ARG A 230 3.31 -0.52 -10.20
CA ARG A 230 4.78 -0.46 -10.23
C ARG A 230 5.37 -1.49 -11.21
N ALA A 231 4.95 -2.74 -11.16
CA ALA A 231 5.43 -3.77 -12.08
C ALA A 231 5.09 -3.45 -13.55
N TYR A 232 3.95 -2.83 -13.83
CA TYR A 232 3.63 -2.31 -15.18
C TYR A 232 4.50 -1.13 -15.57
N LYS A 233 4.85 -0.25 -14.63
CA LYS A 233 5.79 0.84 -14.88
C LYS A 233 7.17 0.28 -15.25
N ASP A 234 7.67 -0.71 -14.52
CA ASP A 234 8.93 -1.37 -14.82
C ASP A 234 8.90 -2.04 -16.21
N ALA A 235 7.81 -2.72 -16.55
CA ALA A 235 7.60 -3.28 -17.88
C ALA A 235 7.58 -2.21 -18.98
N PHE A 236 6.97 -1.05 -18.72
CA PHE A 236 6.99 0.11 -19.61
C PHE A 236 8.42 0.60 -19.85
N GLU A 237 9.21 0.80 -18.80
CA GLU A 237 10.59 1.28 -18.91
C GLU A 237 11.46 0.31 -19.71
N ILE A 238 11.29 -1.00 -19.48
CA ILE A 238 11.99 -2.05 -20.25
C ILE A 238 11.60 -2.02 -21.73
N ALA A 239 10.31 -1.89 -22.06
CA ALA A 239 9.84 -1.83 -23.44
C ALA A 239 10.31 -0.55 -24.15
N MET A 240 10.29 0.60 -23.47
CA MET A 240 10.81 1.87 -23.99
C MET A 240 12.31 1.77 -24.30
N GLY A 241 13.09 1.14 -23.43
CA GLY A 241 14.53 0.91 -23.67
C GLY A 241 14.83 0.04 -24.89
N GLN A 242 13.82 -0.67 -25.42
CA GLN A 242 13.90 -1.49 -26.63
C GLN A 242 13.26 -0.85 -27.86
N ASN A 243 12.79 0.39 -27.77
CA ASN A 243 12.00 1.07 -28.79
C ASN A 243 10.70 0.32 -29.16
N ASP A 244 10.18 -0.52 -28.25
CA ASP A 244 8.91 -1.24 -28.41
C ASP A 244 7.75 -0.36 -27.94
N SER A 245 7.48 0.70 -28.69
CA SER A 245 6.44 1.67 -28.36
C SER A 245 5.04 1.06 -28.23
N PRO A 246 4.62 0.06 -29.05
CA PRO A 246 3.31 -0.56 -28.90
C PRO A 246 3.13 -1.25 -27.54
N ARG A 247 4.13 -2.01 -27.08
CA ARG A 247 4.07 -2.64 -25.73
C ARG A 247 4.15 -1.62 -24.62
N ALA A 248 5.04 -0.64 -24.75
CA ALA A 248 5.16 0.45 -23.77
C ALA A 248 3.83 1.15 -23.55
N GLN A 249 3.09 1.48 -24.61
CA GLN A 249 1.77 2.10 -24.51
C GLN A 249 0.77 1.24 -23.73
N VAL A 250 0.75 -0.07 -23.97
CA VAL A 250 -0.12 -1.00 -23.23
C VAL A 250 0.25 -1.04 -21.75
N PHE A 251 1.55 -1.10 -21.42
CA PHE A 251 2.01 -1.13 -20.04
C PHE A 251 1.71 0.20 -19.31
N ALA A 252 1.93 1.35 -19.98
CA ALA A 252 1.57 2.66 -19.45
C ALA A 252 0.08 2.77 -19.11
N THR A 253 -0.80 2.32 -20.02
CA THR A 253 -2.25 2.31 -19.79
C THR A 253 -2.62 1.45 -18.59
N ARG A 254 -1.99 0.29 -18.43
CA ARG A 254 -2.24 -0.61 -17.30
C ARG A 254 -1.68 -0.09 -15.98
N ALA A 255 -0.55 0.58 -15.99
CA ALA A 255 0.00 1.26 -14.84
C ALA A 255 -0.92 2.38 -14.33
N GLY A 256 -1.59 3.10 -15.24
CA GLY A 256 -2.54 4.17 -14.93
C GLY A 256 -3.91 3.73 -14.41
N GLY A 257 -4.14 2.42 -14.18
CA GLY A 257 -5.33 1.94 -13.45
C GLY A 257 -6.55 1.58 -14.30
N GLN A 258 -6.41 1.33 -15.60
CA GLN A 258 -7.50 0.74 -16.40
C GLN A 258 -7.77 -0.72 -15.98
N PRO A 259 -9.03 -1.21 -16.11
CA PRO A 259 -9.43 -2.50 -15.54
C PRO A 259 -8.60 -3.67 -16.06
N TYR A 260 -8.23 -4.51 -15.15
CA TYR A 260 -7.27 -5.61 -15.16
C TYR A 260 -7.74 -6.88 -15.92
N ASN A 261 -8.43 -6.77 -17.04
CA ASN A 261 -9.10 -7.91 -17.64
C ASN A 261 -8.33 -8.74 -18.70
N ASN A 262 -7.07 -8.40 -19.08
CA ASN A 262 -6.29 -9.19 -20.05
C ASN A 262 -4.78 -9.16 -19.78
N LYS A 263 -4.35 -9.71 -18.65
CA LYS A 263 -2.98 -9.62 -18.14
C LYS A 263 -1.90 -10.37 -18.91
N VAL A 264 -2.24 -11.56 -19.33
CA VAL A 264 -1.25 -12.56 -19.74
C VAL A 264 -0.90 -12.45 -21.22
N GLU A 265 -1.81 -11.93 -22.03
CA GLU A 265 -1.69 -11.93 -23.48
C GLU A 265 -0.61 -11.00 -24.02
N VAL A 266 -0.45 -9.80 -23.43
CA VAL A 266 0.57 -8.83 -23.87
C VAL A 266 1.99 -9.29 -23.58
N LEU A 267 2.19 -9.96 -22.44
CA LEU A 267 3.50 -10.51 -22.08
C LEU A 267 3.81 -11.83 -22.80
N ARG A 268 2.77 -12.53 -23.30
CA ARG A 268 2.91 -13.78 -24.08
C ARG A 268 3.21 -13.55 -25.56
N GLN A 269 2.96 -12.35 -26.09
CA GLN A 269 3.28 -12.08 -27.48
C GLN A 269 4.83 -12.11 -27.66
N PRO A 270 5.36 -12.85 -28.64
CA PRO A 270 6.78 -12.84 -28.95
C PRO A 270 7.23 -11.42 -29.27
N ALA A 271 8.42 -11.04 -28.85
CA ALA A 271 9.04 -9.79 -29.28
C ALA A 271 8.99 -9.76 -30.81
N PHE A 272 8.37 -8.75 -31.39
CA PHE A 272 8.44 -8.56 -32.82
C PHE A 272 9.92 -8.38 -33.18
N CYS A 273 10.48 -9.42 -33.79
CA CYS A 273 11.76 -9.32 -34.45
C CYS A 273 11.55 -8.36 -35.62
N THR A 274 11.96 -7.11 -35.49
CA THR A 274 12.14 -6.22 -36.62
C THR A 274 13.29 -6.77 -37.43
N THR A 275 13.00 -7.72 -38.31
CA THR A 275 13.87 -7.96 -39.46
C THR A 275 13.86 -6.67 -40.26
N ALA A 276 14.89 -5.86 -40.06
CA ALA A 276 15.27 -4.85 -41.04
C ALA A 276 15.46 -5.60 -42.38
N ARG A 277 14.45 -5.53 -43.25
CA ARG A 277 14.66 -5.86 -44.65
C ARG A 277 15.57 -4.77 -45.19
N GLY A 278 16.84 -5.14 -45.45
CA GLY A 278 17.69 -4.37 -46.25
C GLY A 278 17.00 -4.13 -47.59
N VAL A 279 16.88 -2.90 -47.97
CA VAL A 279 16.59 -2.47 -49.32
C VAL A 279 17.94 -2.34 -49.99
N GLY A 280 18.17 -3.24 -50.99
CA GLY A 280 19.28 -3.15 -51.91
C GLY A 280 19.18 -1.94 -52.87
#